data_8fc23339e4b4f21d262e0492d258d53e
#
_entry.id   8fc23339e4b4f21d262e0492d258d53e
#
_cell.length_a   1.000
_cell.length_b   1.000
_cell.length_c   1.000
_cell.angle_alpha   90.00
_cell.angle_beta   90.00
_cell.angle_gamma   90.00
#
_symmetry.space_group_name_H-M   'P 1'
#
loop_
_entity.id
_entity.type
_entity.pdbx_description
1 polymer ?
#
loop_
_entity_poly.entity_id
_entity_poly.type
_entity_poly.pdbx_seq_one_letter_code
_entity_poly.pdbx_strand_id
1 'polypeptide(L)'
;MKSNLPLFYYQPNDVPYLEKSLELNKRIFKDLLVIKGTDCPEFNNVYKHMCYNSDAFERLCFIRFFKILKYIKENNIDKFLYCDSDAIFLKALDFEKILQDEKCVACRPKEQNKFEDVTGAHFSIWTKDGLEDFCNYIIDVYTNNIDILLPKWEWHVETKTGGGICDMTLMYHWYKGKKNLYEAIGGTFDRGIGMPQNNIADEFEMKGDIKRLRNIDNQIFGTNYNDELVEFFGLHFQGDKKNYMYNL
;
A
#
# COMPACT_ATOMS: atom_id res chain seq x y z
N MET A 1 11.61 -20.73 3.16
CA MET A 1 12.01 -20.11 4.47
C MET A 1 11.09 -18.93 4.71
N LYS A 2 10.60 -18.71 5.95
CA LYS A 2 9.75 -17.56 6.26
C LYS A 2 10.59 -16.30 6.46
N SER A 3 10.00 -15.14 6.12
CA SER A 3 10.60 -13.83 6.41
C SER A 3 10.84 -13.63 7.90
N ASN A 4 11.96 -13.01 8.25
CA ASN A 4 12.27 -12.60 9.62
C ASN A 4 11.73 -11.20 9.95
N LEU A 5 11.46 -10.37 8.93
CA LEU A 5 10.83 -9.08 9.15
C LEU A 5 9.35 -9.27 9.49
N PRO A 6 8.83 -8.62 10.53
CA PRO A 6 7.42 -8.67 10.88
C PRO A 6 6.56 -7.99 9.82
N LEU A 7 5.36 -8.54 9.58
CA LEU A 7 4.35 -7.93 8.72
C LEU A 7 3.29 -7.26 9.57
N PHE A 8 3.08 -5.99 9.34
CA PHE A 8 2.08 -5.16 9.99
C PHE A 8 0.84 -4.98 9.13
N TYR A 9 -0.31 -4.99 9.80
CA TYR A 9 -1.60 -4.56 9.30
C TYR A 9 -2.12 -3.44 10.19
N TYR A 10 -2.90 -2.54 9.59
CA TYR A 10 -3.73 -1.63 10.37
C TYR A 10 -5.19 -1.91 10.05
N GLN A 11 -5.94 -2.35 11.05
CA GLN A 11 -7.36 -2.64 10.90
C GLN A 11 -8.10 -2.30 12.19
N PRO A 12 -8.70 -1.11 12.29
CA PRO A 12 -9.36 -0.65 13.52
C PRO A 12 -10.60 -1.45 13.86
N ASN A 13 -11.32 -1.94 12.84
CA ASN A 13 -12.55 -2.71 12.99
C ASN A 13 -12.33 -4.19 12.65
N ASP A 14 -13.12 -5.07 13.22
CA ASP A 14 -13.08 -6.48 12.84
C ASP A 14 -13.75 -6.66 11.47
N VAL A 15 -13.05 -7.31 10.55
CA VAL A 15 -13.51 -7.57 9.18
C VAL A 15 -13.16 -9.01 8.76
N PRO A 16 -14.08 -9.73 8.12
CA PRO A 16 -13.88 -11.15 7.82
C PRO A 16 -12.64 -11.45 6.96
N TYR A 17 -12.36 -10.60 5.99
CA TYR A 17 -11.25 -10.80 5.05
C TYR A 17 -9.86 -10.66 5.70
N LEU A 18 -9.74 -9.99 6.87
CA LEU A 18 -8.48 -9.93 7.62
C LEU A 18 -8.04 -11.32 8.09
N GLU A 19 -8.95 -12.13 8.60
CA GLU A 19 -8.62 -13.50 9.05
C GLU A 19 -8.05 -14.33 7.90
N LYS A 20 -8.64 -14.21 6.71
CA LYS A 20 -8.15 -14.90 5.52
C LYS A 20 -6.77 -14.37 5.08
N SER A 21 -6.57 -13.06 5.11
CA SER A 21 -5.26 -12.45 4.83
C SER A 21 -4.19 -12.95 5.81
N LEU A 22 -4.49 -12.99 7.10
CA LEU A 22 -3.59 -13.51 8.13
C LEU A 22 -3.28 -15.00 7.91
N GLU A 23 -4.28 -15.83 7.60
CA GLU A 23 -4.09 -17.27 7.30
C GLU A 23 -3.09 -17.46 6.15
N LEU A 24 -3.29 -16.73 5.04
CA LEU A 24 -2.45 -16.87 3.85
C LEU A 24 -1.03 -16.35 4.11
N ASN A 25 -0.89 -15.18 4.74
CA ASN A 25 0.41 -14.57 5.01
C ASN A 25 1.23 -15.30 6.10
N LYS A 26 0.60 -16.07 6.99
CA LYS A 26 1.31 -16.98 7.93
C LYS A 26 2.22 -18.00 7.25
N ARG A 27 1.99 -18.29 5.97
CA ARG A 27 2.85 -19.20 5.19
C ARG A 27 4.22 -18.57 4.92
N ILE A 28 4.28 -17.23 4.87
CA ILE A 28 5.43 -16.43 4.42
C ILE A 28 6.12 -15.73 5.59
N PHE A 29 5.37 -15.25 6.56
CA PHE A 29 5.88 -14.48 7.69
C PHE A 29 5.84 -15.27 8.99
N LYS A 30 6.82 -15.01 9.87
CA LYS A 30 6.82 -15.55 11.24
C LYS A 30 5.89 -14.75 12.14
N ASP A 31 6.00 -13.42 12.05
CA ASP A 31 5.31 -12.48 12.90
C ASP A 31 4.32 -11.66 12.08
N LEU A 32 3.05 -11.71 12.45
CA LEU A 32 1.94 -10.95 11.88
C LEU A 32 1.33 -10.09 13.00
N LEU A 33 1.31 -8.80 12.80
CA LEU A 33 0.90 -7.83 13.83
C LEU A 33 -0.26 -6.97 13.31
N VAL A 34 -1.39 -7.04 13.98
CA VAL A 34 -2.57 -6.21 13.66
C VAL A 34 -2.65 -5.05 14.63
N ILE A 35 -2.45 -3.86 14.11
CA ILE A 35 -2.54 -2.61 14.87
C ILE A 35 -3.98 -2.09 14.80
N LYS A 36 -4.53 -1.73 15.95
CA LYS A 36 -5.89 -1.20 16.13
C LYS A 36 -5.86 0.21 16.73
N GLY A 37 -7.05 0.81 16.80
CA GLY A 37 -7.26 2.11 17.42
C GLY A 37 -7.28 3.27 16.43
N THR A 38 -8.10 4.26 16.71
CA THR A 38 -8.41 5.38 15.81
C THR A 38 -8.01 6.74 16.39
N ASP A 39 -7.57 6.78 17.66
CA ASP A 39 -7.18 8.01 18.31
C ASP A 39 -5.76 8.41 17.91
N CYS A 40 -5.62 9.61 17.34
CA CYS A 40 -4.34 10.19 16.91
C CYS A 40 -4.43 11.73 16.99
N PRO A 41 -4.38 12.30 18.22
CA PRO A 41 -4.58 13.74 18.42
C PRO A 41 -3.60 14.60 17.62
N GLU A 42 -2.33 14.19 17.53
CA GLU A 42 -1.30 14.90 16.79
C GLU A 42 -1.64 15.11 15.32
N PHE A 43 -2.25 14.13 14.67
CA PHE A 43 -2.70 14.25 13.29
C PHE A 43 -4.08 14.91 13.19
N ASN A 44 -5.02 14.50 14.06
CA ASN A 44 -6.41 14.98 13.99
C ASN A 44 -6.51 16.50 14.16
N ASN A 45 -5.61 17.11 14.93
CA ASN A 45 -5.60 18.55 15.18
C ASN A 45 -5.17 19.38 13.97
N VAL A 46 -4.43 18.82 13.03
CA VAL A 46 -3.91 19.54 11.84
C VAL A 46 -4.61 19.13 10.55
N TYR A 47 -5.22 17.96 10.50
CA TYR A 47 -5.83 17.41 9.29
C TYR A 47 -6.95 18.29 8.73
N LYS A 48 -6.90 18.53 7.43
CA LYS A 48 -7.95 19.19 6.65
C LYS A 48 -8.43 18.24 5.57
N HIS A 49 -9.73 17.96 5.57
CA HIS A 49 -10.33 17.05 4.60
C HIS A 49 -10.43 17.66 3.22
N MET A 50 -9.83 17.00 2.23
CA MET A 50 -9.81 17.40 0.82
C MET A 50 -9.96 16.15 -0.07
N CYS A 51 -11.03 15.39 0.13
CA CYS A 51 -11.30 14.15 -0.63
C CYS A 51 -12.81 13.92 -0.76
N TYR A 52 -13.22 13.24 -1.82
CA TYR A 52 -14.62 12.82 -2.00
C TYR A 52 -15.00 11.60 -1.16
N ASN A 53 -14.03 10.82 -0.68
CA ASN A 53 -14.29 9.80 0.34
C ASN A 53 -14.69 10.46 1.67
N SER A 54 -15.29 9.69 2.57
CA SER A 54 -15.66 10.24 3.88
C SER A 54 -14.43 10.66 4.71
N ASP A 55 -14.56 11.73 5.48
CA ASP A 55 -13.53 12.23 6.40
C ASP A 55 -13.02 11.11 7.33
N ALA A 56 -13.94 10.33 7.89
CA ALA A 56 -13.59 9.24 8.78
C ALA A 56 -12.71 8.17 8.09
N PHE A 57 -13.02 7.81 6.85
CA PHE A 57 -12.24 6.84 6.09
C PHE A 57 -10.83 7.37 5.79
N GLU A 58 -10.73 8.60 5.26
CA GLU A 58 -9.44 9.18 4.91
C GLU A 58 -8.54 9.40 6.14
N ARG A 59 -9.11 9.79 7.28
CA ARG A 59 -8.34 9.87 8.54
C ARG A 59 -7.72 8.53 8.90
N LEU A 60 -8.44 7.42 8.77
CA LEU A 60 -7.90 6.10 9.07
C LEU A 60 -6.74 5.72 8.15
N CYS A 61 -6.79 6.13 6.86
CA CYS A 61 -5.69 5.92 5.92
C CYS A 61 -4.38 6.61 6.37
N PHE A 62 -4.47 7.77 7.04
CA PHE A 62 -3.31 8.44 7.61
C PHE A 62 -2.92 7.90 8.99
N ILE A 63 -3.90 7.70 9.88
CA ILE A 63 -3.68 7.30 11.28
C ILE A 63 -2.90 5.99 11.37
N ARG A 64 -3.03 5.09 10.39
CA ARG A 64 -2.28 3.83 10.35
C ARG A 64 -0.78 4.00 10.54
N PHE A 65 -0.18 5.00 9.91
CA PHE A 65 1.26 5.25 9.99
C PHE A 65 1.67 5.68 11.40
N PHE A 66 0.93 6.55 12.04
CA PHE A 66 1.20 7.00 13.41
C PHE A 66 1.02 5.87 14.44
N LYS A 67 -0.01 5.04 14.25
CA LYS A 67 -0.24 3.90 15.14
C LYS A 67 0.85 2.84 15.03
N ILE A 68 1.28 2.54 13.81
CA ILE A 68 2.40 1.62 13.58
C ILE A 68 3.68 2.23 14.15
N LEU A 69 3.96 3.52 13.90
CA LEU A 69 5.14 4.20 14.43
C LEU A 69 5.21 4.12 15.96
N LYS A 70 4.10 4.39 16.65
CA LYS A 70 4.02 4.25 18.09
C LYS A 70 4.40 2.85 18.53
N TYR A 71 3.78 1.83 17.93
CA TYR A 71 4.02 0.43 18.28
C TYR A 71 5.49 0.01 18.05
N ILE A 72 6.07 0.34 16.91
CA ILE A 72 7.47 -0.07 16.59
C ILE A 72 8.48 0.64 17.49
N LYS A 73 8.21 1.88 17.93
CA LYS A 73 9.04 2.58 18.92
C LYS A 73 8.99 1.91 20.29
N GLU A 74 7.80 1.56 20.76
CA GLU A 74 7.59 0.89 22.05
C GLU A 74 8.21 -0.52 22.10
N ASN A 75 8.31 -1.20 20.95
CA ASN A 75 8.81 -2.57 20.83
C ASN A 75 10.21 -2.69 20.18
N ASN A 76 10.90 -1.58 19.93
CA ASN A 76 12.24 -1.51 19.34
C ASN A 76 12.36 -2.30 18.03
N ILE A 77 11.40 -2.11 17.11
CA ILE A 77 11.40 -2.73 15.79
C ILE A 77 11.98 -1.74 14.78
N ASP A 78 13.12 -2.08 14.16
CA ASP A 78 13.83 -1.18 13.27
C ASP A 78 13.42 -1.31 11.79
N LYS A 79 12.98 -2.50 11.37
CA LYS A 79 12.56 -2.79 10.00
C LYS A 79 11.31 -3.66 9.99
N PHE A 80 10.40 -3.38 9.08
CA PHE A 80 9.14 -4.12 8.98
C PHE A 80 8.52 -4.01 7.59
N LEU A 81 7.53 -4.87 7.32
CA LEU A 81 6.64 -4.74 6.18
C LEU A 81 5.27 -4.25 6.64
N TYR A 82 4.60 -3.55 5.75
CA TYR A 82 3.19 -3.22 5.88
C TYR A 82 2.43 -3.72 4.66
N CYS A 83 1.22 -4.24 4.88
CA CYS A 83 0.25 -4.38 3.81
C CYS A 83 -1.16 -4.06 4.30
N ASP A 84 -2.03 -3.71 3.34
CA ASP A 84 -3.45 -3.54 3.62
C ASP A 84 -4.08 -4.88 4.01
N SER A 85 -5.15 -4.84 4.80
CA SER A 85 -5.82 -6.05 5.33
C SER A 85 -6.50 -6.92 4.25
N ASP A 86 -6.63 -6.39 3.03
CA ASP A 86 -7.11 -7.07 1.84
C ASP A 86 -5.99 -7.38 0.83
N ALA A 87 -4.74 -7.42 1.31
CA ALA A 87 -3.57 -7.77 0.53
C ALA A 87 -2.88 -9.02 1.06
N ILE A 88 -2.33 -9.83 0.16
CA ILE A 88 -1.60 -11.05 0.49
C ILE A 88 -0.27 -11.11 -0.25
N PHE A 89 0.75 -11.61 0.42
CA PHE A 89 2.00 -12.01 -0.22
C PHE A 89 1.85 -13.45 -0.74
N LEU A 90 2.38 -13.72 -1.91
CA LEU A 90 2.36 -15.05 -2.53
C LEU A 90 3.71 -15.75 -2.41
N LYS A 91 4.78 -14.98 -2.15
CA LYS A 91 6.15 -15.49 -2.16
C LYS A 91 6.99 -14.78 -1.08
N ALA A 92 7.83 -15.54 -0.42
CA ALA A 92 8.88 -14.99 0.42
C ALA A 92 10.00 -14.44 -0.45
N LEU A 93 10.35 -13.17 -0.25
CA LEU A 93 11.46 -12.48 -0.90
C LEU A 93 12.51 -12.10 0.14
N ASP A 94 13.70 -11.76 -0.32
CA ASP A 94 14.71 -11.12 0.52
C ASP A 94 14.38 -9.62 0.70
N PHE A 95 13.42 -9.36 1.60
CA PHE A 95 12.92 -8.01 1.84
C PHE A 95 13.98 -7.07 2.40
N GLU A 96 14.95 -7.58 3.16
CA GLU A 96 16.07 -6.78 3.65
C GLU A 96 16.97 -6.32 2.52
N LYS A 97 17.24 -7.21 1.56
CA LYS A 97 17.99 -6.88 0.35
C LYS A 97 17.22 -5.92 -0.56
N ILE A 98 15.90 -6.03 -0.61
CA ILE A 98 15.06 -5.07 -1.36
C ILE A 98 15.12 -3.69 -0.71
N LEU A 99 15.03 -3.61 0.61
CA LEU A 99 15.11 -2.35 1.34
C LEU A 99 16.50 -1.71 1.24
N GLN A 100 17.57 -2.50 1.46
CA GLN A 100 18.97 -2.02 1.50
C GLN A 100 19.11 -0.73 2.32
N ASP A 101 19.59 0.34 1.66
CA ASP A 101 19.85 1.66 2.25
C ASP A 101 18.66 2.63 2.11
N GLU A 102 17.53 2.15 1.58
CA GLU A 102 16.31 2.96 1.45
C GLU A 102 15.58 3.09 2.79
N LYS A 103 14.99 4.24 3.05
CA LYS A 103 14.10 4.46 4.19
C LYS A 103 12.76 3.74 4.03
N CYS A 104 12.31 3.61 2.78
CA CYS A 104 11.08 2.94 2.40
C CYS A 104 11.20 2.40 0.97
N VAL A 105 10.55 1.27 0.71
CA VAL A 105 10.29 0.77 -0.64
C VAL A 105 8.79 0.50 -0.76
N ALA A 106 8.13 1.11 -1.74
CA ALA A 106 6.67 1.09 -1.89
C ALA A 106 6.25 0.96 -3.35
N CYS A 107 4.96 0.77 -3.56
CA CYS A 107 4.36 0.61 -4.87
C CYS A 107 4.07 1.98 -5.52
N ARG A 108 4.88 2.39 -6.48
CA ARG A 108 4.71 3.65 -7.21
C ARG A 108 4.63 3.40 -8.71
N PRO A 109 3.55 3.81 -9.40
CA PRO A 109 3.48 3.77 -10.86
C PRO A 109 4.63 4.55 -11.49
N LYS A 110 5.25 4.01 -12.55
CA LYS A 110 6.38 4.65 -13.25
C LYS A 110 5.99 5.98 -13.85
N GLU A 111 4.90 5.95 -14.59
CA GLU A 111 4.33 7.10 -15.27
C GLU A 111 3.02 7.46 -14.59
N GLN A 112 2.83 8.73 -14.36
CA GLN A 112 1.61 9.24 -13.75
C GLN A 112 1.13 10.44 -14.54
N ASN A 113 -0.18 10.47 -14.77
CA ASN A 113 -0.83 11.64 -15.36
C ASN A 113 -0.74 12.80 -14.37
N LYS A 114 -0.87 14.01 -14.89
CA LYS A 114 -0.95 15.21 -14.06
C LYS A 114 -2.05 15.01 -13.00
N PHE A 115 -1.67 15.19 -11.74
CA PHE A 115 -2.54 15.06 -10.56
C PHE A 115 -2.98 13.63 -10.15
N GLU A 116 -2.48 12.57 -10.77
CA GLU A 116 -2.61 11.25 -10.12
C GLU A 116 -1.86 11.23 -8.79
N ASP A 117 -0.56 11.56 -8.82
CA ASP A 117 0.27 11.75 -7.63
C ASP A 117 0.03 10.67 -6.57
N VAL A 118 0.29 9.41 -6.90
CA VAL A 118 0.04 8.29 -6.00
C VAL A 118 1.27 7.41 -5.79
N THR A 119 1.51 7.07 -4.52
CA THR A 119 2.41 5.98 -4.12
C THR A 119 1.65 5.14 -3.11
N GLY A 120 1.38 3.88 -3.44
CA GLY A 120 0.57 3.00 -2.59
C GLY A 120 1.40 2.36 -1.50
N ALA A 121 0.88 2.41 -0.28
CA ALA A 121 1.47 1.71 0.85
C ALA A 121 0.97 0.27 1.00
N HIS A 122 -0.02 -0.16 0.21
CA HIS A 122 -0.68 -1.46 0.32
C HIS A 122 0.29 -2.67 0.28
N PHE A 123 1.46 -2.50 -0.28
CA PHE A 123 2.67 -3.30 -0.04
C PHE A 123 3.83 -2.35 0.13
N SER A 124 4.49 -2.39 1.27
CA SER A 124 5.64 -1.53 1.52
C SER A 124 6.58 -2.11 2.57
N ILE A 125 7.85 -1.74 2.47
CA ILE A 125 8.92 -2.13 3.37
C ILE A 125 9.48 -0.84 3.96
N TRP A 126 9.68 -0.81 5.26
CA TRP A 126 10.03 0.39 6.00
C TRP A 126 11.18 0.18 6.97
N THR A 127 11.97 1.25 7.15
CA THR A 127 12.74 1.43 8.38
C THR A 127 11.90 2.24 9.38
N LYS A 128 12.21 2.11 10.68
CA LYS A 128 11.62 2.94 11.74
C LYS A 128 11.81 4.44 11.46
N ASP A 129 13.03 4.83 11.12
CA ASP A 129 13.37 6.23 10.83
C ASP A 129 12.63 6.75 9.57
N GLY A 130 12.43 5.87 8.58
CA GLY A 130 11.65 6.21 7.39
C GLY A 130 10.19 6.47 7.71
N LEU A 131 9.58 5.65 8.56
CA LEU A 131 8.20 5.86 8.96
C LEU A 131 8.04 7.10 9.85
N GLU A 132 8.99 7.36 10.74
CA GLU A 132 9.01 8.58 11.55
C GLU A 132 9.13 9.83 10.70
N ASP A 133 10.03 9.83 9.74
CA ASP A 133 10.24 10.92 8.77
C ASP A 133 8.96 11.19 7.96
N PHE A 134 8.28 10.13 7.52
CA PHE A 134 7.01 10.26 6.81
C PHE A 134 5.89 10.82 7.69
N CYS A 135 5.74 10.35 8.92
CA CYS A 135 4.76 10.91 9.86
C CYS A 135 5.01 12.40 10.14
N ASN A 136 6.28 12.79 10.33
CA ASN A 136 6.66 14.19 10.50
C ASN A 136 6.35 15.01 9.25
N TYR A 137 6.61 14.47 8.06
CA TYR A 137 6.26 15.11 6.80
C TYR A 137 4.75 15.34 6.66
N ILE A 138 3.91 14.36 7.03
CA ILE A 138 2.45 14.53 7.03
C ILE A 138 2.05 15.71 7.91
N ILE A 139 2.54 15.79 9.14
CA ILE A 139 2.24 16.88 10.07
C ILE A 139 2.70 18.23 9.51
N ASP A 140 3.93 18.28 8.98
CA ASP A 140 4.49 19.52 8.42
C ASP A 140 3.67 20.03 7.23
N VAL A 141 3.28 19.13 6.30
CA VAL A 141 2.46 19.51 5.14
C VAL A 141 1.13 20.10 5.58
N TYR A 142 0.41 19.47 6.50
CA TYR A 142 -0.88 19.98 6.96
C TYR A 142 -0.78 21.25 7.81
N THR A 143 0.35 21.47 8.48
CA THR A 143 0.56 22.62 9.38
C THR A 143 1.12 23.82 8.62
N ASN A 144 2.12 23.61 7.78
CA ASN A 144 2.97 24.68 7.23
C ASN A 144 2.94 24.77 5.71
N ASN A 145 2.64 23.67 5.00
CA ASN A 145 2.89 23.55 3.56
C ASN A 145 1.68 23.02 2.78
N ILE A 146 0.47 23.28 3.24
CA ILE A 146 -0.77 22.74 2.66
C ILE A 146 -0.95 23.13 1.19
N ASP A 147 -0.37 24.25 0.79
CA ASP A 147 -0.48 24.80 -0.57
C ASP A 147 0.04 23.84 -1.65
N ILE A 148 0.93 22.92 -1.31
CA ILE A 148 1.41 21.91 -2.26
C ILE A 148 0.32 20.91 -2.67
N LEU A 149 -0.74 20.78 -1.88
CA LEU A 149 -1.87 19.87 -2.13
C LEU A 149 -3.01 20.52 -2.90
N LEU A 150 -3.12 21.87 -2.84
CA LEU A 150 -4.24 22.61 -3.40
C LEU A 150 -4.42 22.40 -4.91
N PRO A 151 -3.35 22.40 -5.76
CA PRO A 151 -3.54 22.22 -7.20
C PRO A 151 -4.19 20.89 -7.58
N LYS A 152 -3.88 19.80 -6.86
CA LYS A 152 -4.52 18.50 -7.05
C LYS A 152 -5.97 18.53 -6.58
N TRP A 153 -6.24 19.11 -5.41
CA TRP A 153 -7.60 19.23 -4.88
C TRP A 153 -8.50 20.08 -5.79
N GLU A 154 -8.03 21.24 -6.23
CA GLU A 154 -8.73 22.12 -7.16
C GLU A 154 -9.07 21.40 -8.46
N TRP A 155 -8.12 20.64 -9.02
CA TRP A 155 -8.37 19.81 -10.20
C TRP A 155 -9.48 18.78 -9.98
N HIS A 156 -9.52 18.09 -8.84
CA HIS A 156 -10.59 17.15 -8.52
C HIS A 156 -11.96 17.85 -8.43
N VAL A 157 -11.99 19.05 -7.83
CA VAL A 157 -13.22 19.85 -7.70
C VAL A 157 -13.71 20.34 -9.07
N GLU A 158 -12.82 20.90 -9.89
CA GLU A 158 -13.15 21.44 -11.22
C GLU A 158 -13.63 20.35 -12.19
N THR A 159 -12.94 19.23 -12.21
CA THR A 159 -13.24 18.13 -13.12
C THR A 159 -14.34 17.20 -12.62
N LYS A 160 -14.77 17.34 -11.36
CA LYS A 160 -15.69 16.46 -10.66
C LYS A 160 -15.25 14.98 -10.69
N THR A 161 -13.95 14.77 -10.74
CA THR A 161 -13.34 13.44 -10.71
C THR A 161 -13.28 12.96 -9.27
N GLY A 162 -13.75 11.75 -8.99
CA GLY A 162 -13.66 11.14 -7.65
C GLY A 162 -12.22 11.06 -7.15
N GLY A 163 -12.04 10.91 -5.83
CA GLY A 163 -10.72 10.91 -5.19
C GLY A 163 -10.42 12.22 -4.48
N GLY A 164 -9.15 12.62 -4.42
CA GLY A 164 -8.70 13.83 -3.72
C GLY A 164 -7.34 13.64 -3.09
N ILE A 165 -7.12 14.32 -1.99
CA ILE A 165 -5.90 14.22 -1.19
C ILE A 165 -6.06 13.09 -0.18
N CYS A 166 -5.21 12.08 -0.32
CA CYS A 166 -5.14 10.92 0.56
C CYS A 166 -3.69 10.66 0.99
N ASP A 167 -3.48 9.65 1.81
CA ASP A 167 -2.15 9.24 2.25
C ASP A 167 -1.22 8.88 1.08
N MET A 168 -1.75 8.28 0.01
CA MET A 168 -0.97 7.97 -1.21
C MET A 168 -0.45 9.24 -1.89
N THR A 169 -1.18 10.36 -1.83
CA THR A 169 -0.73 11.65 -2.36
C THR A 169 0.46 12.18 -1.56
N LEU A 170 0.36 12.17 -0.21
CA LEU A 170 1.47 12.63 0.61
C LEU A 170 2.68 11.71 0.48
N MET A 171 2.45 10.41 0.38
CA MET A 171 3.53 9.45 0.15
C MET A 171 4.22 9.68 -1.20
N TYR A 172 3.48 10.05 -2.25
CA TYR A 172 4.06 10.41 -3.55
C TYR A 172 5.00 11.61 -3.45
N HIS A 173 4.60 12.67 -2.77
CA HIS A 173 5.43 13.88 -2.59
C HIS A 173 6.65 13.62 -1.70
N TRP A 174 6.49 12.79 -0.67
CA TRP A 174 7.57 12.44 0.25
C TRP A 174 8.54 11.40 -0.32
N TYR A 175 8.01 10.36 -1.00
CA TYR A 175 8.78 9.21 -1.42
C TYR A 175 9.75 9.56 -2.55
N LYS A 176 11.04 9.54 -2.23
CA LYS A 176 12.14 9.75 -3.18
C LYS A 176 12.99 8.49 -3.37
N GLY A 177 12.47 7.32 -2.98
CA GLY A 177 13.13 6.03 -3.11
C GLY A 177 13.50 5.69 -4.54
N LYS A 178 14.63 5.00 -4.71
CA LYS A 178 15.12 4.54 -6.00
C LYS A 178 14.46 3.24 -6.46
N LYS A 179 13.92 2.47 -5.52
CA LYS A 179 13.34 1.16 -5.75
C LYS A 179 11.82 1.22 -5.72
N ASN A 180 11.22 0.52 -6.66
CA ASN A 180 9.78 0.39 -6.76
C ASN A 180 9.39 -1.08 -6.56
N LEU A 181 8.45 -1.33 -5.66
CA LEU A 181 8.01 -2.69 -5.36
C LEU A 181 7.25 -3.37 -6.52
N TYR A 182 6.62 -2.59 -7.42
CA TYR A 182 6.02 -3.15 -8.64
C TYR A 182 7.05 -3.80 -9.56
N GLU A 183 8.32 -3.46 -9.41
CA GLU A 183 9.43 -3.96 -10.22
C GLU A 183 10.35 -4.88 -9.41
N ALA A 184 9.80 -5.62 -8.47
CA ALA A 184 10.57 -6.62 -7.75
C ALA A 184 11.20 -7.63 -8.73
N ILE A 185 12.39 -8.12 -8.40
CA ILE A 185 13.22 -8.93 -9.29
C ILE A 185 12.43 -10.15 -9.81
N GLY A 186 12.16 -10.18 -11.11
CA GLY A 186 11.53 -11.28 -11.81
C GLY A 186 10.01 -11.41 -11.67
N GLY A 187 9.34 -10.42 -11.10
CA GLY A 187 7.89 -10.39 -10.95
C GLY A 187 7.37 -9.08 -10.38
N THR A 188 6.12 -9.02 -9.99
CA THR A 188 5.46 -7.78 -9.57
C THR A 188 4.55 -7.95 -8.36
N PHE A 189 4.23 -6.85 -7.70
CA PHE A 189 3.12 -6.74 -6.74
C PHE A 189 1.90 -6.15 -7.43
N ASP A 190 0.74 -6.66 -7.12
CA ASP A 190 -0.52 -6.21 -7.71
C ASP A 190 -0.94 -4.84 -7.18
N ARG A 191 -1.30 -3.93 -8.06
CA ARG A 191 -1.89 -2.63 -7.70
C ARG A 191 -3.32 -2.78 -7.19
N GLY A 192 -4.07 -3.72 -7.79
CA GLY A 192 -5.44 -4.06 -7.45
C GLY A 192 -5.97 -5.08 -8.46
N ILE A 193 -6.50 -6.19 -7.96
CA ILE A 193 -6.90 -7.31 -8.80
C ILE A 193 -8.03 -6.97 -9.79
N GLY A 194 -8.83 -5.97 -9.46
CA GLY A 194 -9.89 -5.43 -10.33
C GLY A 194 -9.41 -4.36 -11.33
N MET A 195 -8.13 -4.04 -11.36
CA MET A 195 -7.56 -3.06 -12.28
C MET A 195 -6.70 -3.75 -13.33
N PRO A 196 -6.87 -3.47 -14.64
CA PRO A 196 -5.98 -4.03 -15.66
C PRO A 196 -4.54 -3.54 -15.49
N GLN A 197 -4.35 -2.27 -15.10
CA GLN A 197 -3.02 -1.67 -14.93
C GLN A 197 -2.39 -2.05 -13.60
N ASN A 198 -1.12 -2.42 -13.62
CA ASN A 198 -0.26 -2.48 -12.45
C ASN A 198 0.59 -1.22 -12.33
N ASN A 199 1.25 -0.89 -13.39
CA ASN A 199 1.70 0.44 -13.75
C ASN A 199 1.26 0.71 -15.21
N ILE A 200 1.50 1.91 -15.74
CA ILE A 200 1.00 2.26 -17.10
C ILE A 200 1.53 1.33 -18.19
N ALA A 201 2.71 0.72 -18.00
CA ALA A 201 3.34 -0.17 -18.97
C ALA A 201 2.88 -1.64 -18.86
N ASP A 202 2.34 -2.04 -17.70
CA ASP A 202 1.99 -3.44 -17.43
C ASP A 202 0.47 -3.58 -17.30
N GLU A 203 -0.21 -3.61 -18.42
CA GLU A 203 -1.63 -3.94 -18.45
C GLU A 203 -1.82 -5.44 -18.58
N PHE A 204 -2.69 -6.00 -17.75
CA PHE A 204 -2.98 -7.41 -17.66
C PHE A 204 -4.33 -7.78 -18.28
N GLU A 205 -4.40 -8.96 -18.89
CA GLU A 205 -5.66 -9.54 -19.32
C GLU A 205 -6.64 -9.67 -18.16
N MET A 206 -7.89 -9.31 -18.41
CA MET A 206 -8.99 -9.45 -17.45
C MET A 206 -9.82 -10.70 -17.76
N LYS A 207 -10.32 -11.35 -16.70
CA LYS A 207 -11.35 -12.39 -16.76
C LYS A 207 -12.54 -11.91 -15.94
N GLY A 208 -13.55 -11.39 -16.64
CA GLY A 208 -14.64 -10.67 -15.99
C GLY A 208 -14.12 -9.37 -15.35
N ASP A 209 -14.27 -9.23 -14.05
CA ASP A 209 -13.95 -8.03 -13.28
C ASP A 209 -12.67 -8.13 -12.45
N ILE A 210 -11.84 -9.16 -12.70
CA ILE A 210 -10.52 -9.35 -12.07
C ILE A 210 -9.47 -9.72 -13.13
N LYS A 211 -8.19 -9.51 -12.80
CA LYS A 211 -7.07 -9.99 -13.60
C LYS A 211 -7.17 -11.50 -13.82
N ARG A 212 -6.83 -11.93 -15.03
CA ARG A 212 -6.76 -13.35 -15.39
C ARG A 212 -5.54 -14.00 -14.76
N LEU A 213 -5.75 -14.67 -13.62
CA LEU A 213 -4.69 -15.36 -12.93
C LEU A 213 -4.52 -16.80 -13.43
N ARG A 214 -3.27 -17.27 -13.48
CA ARG A 214 -2.89 -18.65 -13.78
C ARG A 214 -2.02 -19.19 -12.65
N ASN A 215 -2.35 -20.37 -12.16
CA ASN A 215 -1.49 -21.10 -11.22
C ASN A 215 -0.63 -22.08 -12.03
N ILE A 216 0.70 -21.88 -11.99
CA ILE A 216 1.68 -22.72 -12.66
C ILE A 216 2.71 -23.10 -11.60
N ASP A 217 2.83 -24.38 -11.28
CA ASP A 217 3.76 -24.92 -10.28
C ASP A 217 3.69 -24.20 -8.91
N ASN A 218 2.47 -23.93 -8.44
CA ASN A 218 2.19 -23.19 -7.20
C ASN A 218 2.65 -21.72 -7.20
N GLN A 219 2.93 -21.15 -8.35
CA GLN A 219 3.18 -19.72 -8.54
C GLN A 219 2.01 -19.08 -9.28
N ILE A 220 1.68 -17.86 -8.94
CA ILE A 220 0.57 -17.12 -9.55
C ILE A 220 1.10 -16.15 -10.59
N PHE A 221 0.61 -16.28 -11.81
CA PHE A 221 0.96 -15.43 -12.94
C PHE A 221 -0.27 -14.70 -13.47
N GLY A 222 -0.05 -13.50 -14.00
CA GLY A 222 -0.95 -12.81 -14.93
C GLY A 222 -0.35 -12.84 -16.33
N THR A 223 -1.20 -12.77 -17.36
CA THR A 223 -0.77 -12.51 -18.73
C THR A 223 -0.94 -11.02 -19.01
N ASN A 224 0.13 -10.34 -19.44
CA ASN A 224 0.02 -8.96 -19.88
C ASN A 224 -0.45 -8.89 -21.35
N TYR A 225 -0.73 -7.69 -21.86
CA TYR A 225 -1.19 -7.53 -23.26
C TYR A 225 -0.11 -7.79 -24.32
N ASN A 226 1.13 -8.05 -23.93
CA ASN A 226 2.20 -8.53 -24.80
C ASN A 226 2.31 -10.06 -24.82
N ASP A 227 1.31 -10.77 -24.29
CA ASP A 227 1.30 -12.23 -24.10
C ASP A 227 2.42 -12.77 -23.18
N GLU A 228 3.03 -11.92 -22.36
CA GLU A 228 4.05 -12.33 -21.41
C GLU A 228 3.43 -12.77 -20.08
N LEU A 229 3.96 -13.86 -19.51
CA LEU A 229 3.62 -14.30 -18.18
C LEU A 229 4.46 -13.53 -17.16
N VAL A 230 3.78 -12.80 -16.26
CA VAL A 230 4.40 -12.06 -15.18
C VAL A 230 4.00 -12.68 -13.84
N GLU A 231 4.98 -13.11 -13.03
CA GLU A 231 4.73 -13.67 -11.71
C GLU A 231 4.26 -12.58 -10.75
N PHE A 232 3.16 -12.82 -10.02
CA PHE A 232 2.74 -11.98 -8.91
C PHE A 232 3.39 -12.44 -7.61
N PHE A 233 4.00 -11.50 -6.89
CA PHE A 233 4.57 -11.70 -5.55
C PHE A 233 3.60 -11.31 -4.44
N GLY A 234 2.56 -10.57 -4.77
CA GLY A 234 1.46 -10.24 -3.90
C GLY A 234 0.23 -9.81 -4.70
N LEU A 235 -0.95 -10.04 -4.15
CA LEU A 235 -2.24 -9.66 -4.72
C LEU A 235 -3.00 -8.73 -3.77
N HIS A 236 -3.66 -7.72 -4.34
CA HIS A 236 -4.44 -6.73 -3.61
C HIS A 236 -5.91 -6.76 -4.03
N PHE A 237 -6.79 -7.12 -3.10
CA PHE A 237 -8.22 -7.36 -3.32
C PHE A 237 -9.07 -6.15 -2.92
N GLN A 238 -8.74 -4.98 -3.43
CA GLN A 238 -9.40 -3.73 -3.04
C GLN A 238 -10.89 -3.68 -3.41
N GLY A 239 -11.64 -2.87 -2.68
CA GLY A 239 -13.05 -2.59 -2.94
C GLY A 239 -13.95 -3.82 -2.76
N ASP A 240 -14.76 -4.11 -3.75
CA ASP A 240 -15.70 -5.23 -3.81
C ASP A 240 -15.05 -6.58 -4.15
N LYS A 241 -13.74 -6.58 -4.45
CA LYS A 241 -12.98 -7.78 -4.86
C LYS A 241 -12.49 -8.64 -3.69
N LYS A 242 -12.70 -8.22 -2.44
CA LYS A 242 -12.25 -8.95 -1.24
C LYS A 242 -12.70 -10.40 -1.17
N ASN A 243 -13.89 -10.69 -1.71
CA ASN A 243 -14.45 -12.05 -1.75
C ASN A 243 -13.62 -13.02 -2.61
N TYR A 244 -12.87 -12.53 -3.58
CA TYR A 244 -12.00 -13.39 -4.41
C TYR A 244 -10.81 -13.96 -3.62
N MET A 245 -10.44 -13.35 -2.50
CA MET A 245 -9.39 -13.86 -1.62
C MET A 245 -9.71 -15.26 -1.04
N TYR A 246 -11.00 -15.58 -0.87
CA TYR A 246 -11.43 -16.89 -0.36
C TYR A 246 -11.27 -18.03 -1.37
N ASN A 247 -10.97 -17.72 -2.62
CA ASN A 247 -10.75 -18.70 -3.68
C ASN A 247 -9.25 -19.12 -3.83
N LEU A 248 -8.38 -18.61 -2.94
CA LEU A 248 -6.92 -18.89 -2.95
C LEU A 248 -6.48 -19.93 -1.89
#